data_79a944650c613f30ee5f6f14b7348f9b
#
_entry.id   79a944650c613f30ee5f6f14b7348f9b
#
_cell.length_a   1.000
_cell.length_b   1.000
_cell.length_c   1.000
_cell.angle_alpha   90.00
_cell.angle_beta   90.00
_cell.angle_gamma   90.00
#
_symmetry.space_group_name_H-M   'P 1'
#
loop_
_entity.id
_entity.type
_entity.pdbx_description
1 polymer ?
#
loop_
_entity_poly.entity_id
_entity_poly.type
_entity_poly.pdbx_seq_one_letter_code
_entity_poly.pdbx_strand_id
1 'polypeptide(L)'
;MRDTTSGRMSDSVSVDTARLPLLLQELRLPTVAKLWQTFTERADREGWPSARLLATLAEFELAERAQRRIQRHLLEARLPPGKTLGSFDFASVPMVSHAHVTALASGDAWLKRGANILLFGPSGSGKSHLGAALGHALLENGYRVLFTRTTDLVQRLLAARQALALESAIDKLDKYHLIILDDLCYVNRDQAETSALFELIAARYERRSLLVTSNRPFGEWTTVFPDAAMTLAAVDRLVHHAVILEMNVESYRQRSAAIRQKQRAASDTKRDTKQKEPITASIK
;
A
#
# COMPACT_ATOMS: atom_id res chain seq x y z
N MET A 1 42.68 -9.00 -59.34
CA MET A 1 43.43 -9.42 -58.14
C MET A 1 42.96 -8.61 -56.95
N ARG A 2 42.14 -9.13 -56.10
CA ARG A 2 42.19 -9.45 -54.65
C ARG A 2 40.79 -9.78 -54.18
N ASP A 3 40.66 -11.05 -53.89
CA ASP A 3 39.58 -11.63 -53.14
C ASP A 3 39.45 -10.93 -51.78
N THR A 4 38.22 -10.65 -51.36
CA THR A 4 37.86 -10.41 -49.97
C THR A 4 36.84 -11.45 -49.55
N THR A 5 37.36 -12.38 -48.83
CA THR A 5 36.75 -13.50 -48.16
C THR A 5 35.61 -13.05 -47.26
N SER A 6 34.36 -13.36 -47.63
CA SER A 6 33.21 -13.33 -46.76
C SER A 6 33.28 -14.52 -45.81
N GLY A 7 33.72 -14.26 -44.58
CA GLY A 7 33.76 -15.27 -43.52
C GLY A 7 32.34 -15.72 -43.16
N ARG A 8 32.02 -16.96 -43.55
CA ARG A 8 30.86 -17.70 -43.03
C ARG A 8 31.02 -17.92 -41.54
N MET A 9 30.27 -17.21 -40.72
CA MET A 9 29.91 -17.69 -39.37
C MET A 9 28.74 -18.65 -39.50
N SER A 10 29.01 -19.89 -39.82
CA SER A 10 28.07 -21.00 -39.67
C SER A 10 28.61 -21.94 -38.60
N ASP A 11 28.66 -21.49 -37.37
CA ASP A 11 28.63 -22.41 -36.22
C ASP A 11 27.18 -22.80 -35.99
N SER A 12 26.78 -23.94 -36.55
CA SER A 12 25.57 -24.65 -36.17
C SER A 12 25.79 -25.21 -34.76
N VAL A 13 25.57 -24.35 -33.76
CA VAL A 13 25.38 -24.82 -32.38
C VAL A 13 24.12 -25.66 -32.45
N SER A 14 24.27 -27.00 -32.43
CA SER A 14 23.15 -27.91 -32.24
C SER A 14 22.57 -27.65 -30.85
N VAL A 15 21.50 -26.88 -30.81
CA VAL A 15 20.84 -26.54 -29.57
C VAL A 15 20.11 -27.79 -29.09
N ASP A 16 20.65 -28.42 -28.04
CA ASP A 16 19.98 -29.52 -27.37
C ASP A 16 18.79 -28.98 -26.59
N THR A 17 17.58 -29.19 -27.11
CA THR A 17 16.34 -28.74 -26.47
C THR A 17 16.12 -29.40 -25.12
N ALA A 18 16.77 -30.55 -24.81
CA ALA A 18 16.71 -31.17 -23.48
C ALA A 18 17.36 -30.29 -22.39
N ARG A 19 18.26 -29.38 -22.75
CA ARG A 19 18.89 -28.44 -21.82
C ARG A 19 18.07 -27.18 -21.61
N LEU A 20 17.01 -26.94 -22.37
CA LEU A 20 16.22 -25.71 -22.31
C LEU A 20 15.68 -25.40 -20.90
N PRO A 21 15.14 -26.35 -20.14
CA PRO A 21 14.68 -26.07 -18.76
C PRO A 21 15.79 -25.54 -17.85
N LEU A 22 17.00 -26.08 -17.96
CA LEU A 22 18.16 -25.61 -17.17
C LEU A 22 18.57 -24.19 -17.57
N LEU A 23 18.64 -23.90 -18.86
CA LEU A 23 18.97 -22.57 -19.37
C LEU A 23 17.93 -21.52 -18.92
N LEU A 24 16.65 -21.86 -18.97
CA LEU A 24 15.58 -20.98 -18.51
C LEU A 24 15.65 -20.75 -17.01
N GLN A 25 16.08 -21.71 -16.22
CA GLN A 25 16.31 -21.57 -14.79
C GLN A 25 17.51 -20.64 -14.52
N GLU A 26 18.63 -20.80 -15.19
CA GLU A 26 19.80 -19.91 -15.08
C GLU A 26 19.45 -18.48 -15.46
N LEU A 27 18.68 -18.29 -16.53
CA LEU A 27 18.15 -16.99 -16.95
C LEU A 27 17.07 -16.43 -16.04
N ARG A 28 16.67 -17.17 -15.00
CA ARG A 28 15.60 -16.80 -14.06
C ARG A 28 14.28 -16.50 -14.76
N LEU A 29 13.89 -17.37 -15.69
CA LEU A 29 12.63 -17.31 -16.43
C LEU A 29 11.67 -18.45 -16.02
N PRO A 30 11.23 -18.51 -14.76
CA PRO A 30 10.47 -19.64 -14.24
C PRO A 30 9.09 -19.81 -14.87
N THR A 31 8.48 -18.73 -15.37
CA THR A 31 7.18 -18.80 -16.04
C THR A 31 7.32 -19.38 -17.42
N VAL A 32 8.34 -18.93 -18.17
CA VAL A 32 8.69 -19.53 -19.47
C VAL A 32 9.03 -21.01 -19.29
N ALA A 33 9.83 -21.37 -18.26
CA ALA A 33 10.18 -22.77 -17.98
C ALA A 33 8.96 -23.68 -17.72
N LYS A 34 7.86 -23.13 -17.23
CA LYS A 34 6.60 -23.87 -17.03
C LYS A 34 5.75 -23.98 -18.29
N LEU A 35 5.79 -22.95 -19.13
CA LEU A 35 4.81 -22.75 -20.21
C LEU A 35 5.37 -23.11 -21.60
N TRP A 36 6.69 -23.17 -21.78
CA TRP A 36 7.30 -23.28 -23.11
C TRP A 36 6.80 -24.48 -23.90
N GLN A 37 6.66 -25.68 -23.30
CA GLN A 37 6.18 -26.86 -24.00
C GLN A 37 4.78 -26.68 -24.54
N THR A 38 3.83 -26.26 -23.66
CA THR A 38 2.44 -26.03 -24.03
C THR A 38 2.30 -24.99 -25.15
N PHE A 39 3.08 -23.91 -25.07
CA PHE A 39 3.03 -22.86 -26.11
C PHE A 39 3.72 -23.26 -27.40
N THR A 40 4.78 -24.11 -27.36
CA THR A 40 5.41 -24.64 -28.55
C THR A 40 4.46 -25.58 -29.30
N GLU A 41 3.82 -26.53 -28.60
CA GLU A 41 2.82 -27.42 -29.18
C GLU A 41 1.64 -26.67 -29.80
N ARG A 42 1.22 -25.58 -29.12
CA ARG A 42 0.18 -24.71 -29.66
C ARG A 42 0.63 -23.93 -30.87
N ALA A 43 1.84 -23.40 -30.85
CA ALA A 43 2.42 -22.64 -31.96
C ALA A 43 2.55 -23.52 -33.21
N ASP A 44 3.01 -24.78 -33.06
CA ASP A 44 3.12 -25.75 -34.15
C ASP A 44 1.75 -26.08 -34.74
N ARG A 45 0.73 -26.30 -33.89
CA ARG A 45 -0.63 -26.63 -34.34
C ARG A 45 -1.31 -25.46 -35.05
N GLU A 46 -1.10 -24.23 -34.57
CA GLU A 46 -1.73 -23.02 -35.09
C GLU A 46 -0.90 -22.27 -36.10
N GLY A 47 0.33 -22.78 -36.45
CA GLY A 47 1.22 -22.18 -37.43
C GLY A 47 1.75 -20.79 -36.98
N TRP A 48 2.09 -20.63 -35.70
CA TRP A 48 2.60 -19.34 -35.24
C TRP A 48 4.02 -19.05 -35.74
N PRO A 49 4.30 -17.81 -36.16
CA PRO A 49 5.67 -17.38 -36.37
C PRO A 49 6.49 -17.45 -35.06
N SER A 50 7.77 -17.83 -35.15
CA SER A 50 8.66 -17.94 -33.97
C SER A 50 8.70 -16.66 -33.12
N ALA A 51 8.65 -15.49 -33.77
CA ALA A 51 8.60 -14.19 -33.09
C ALA A 51 7.36 -14.05 -32.22
N ARG A 52 6.19 -14.55 -32.69
CA ARG A 52 4.96 -14.53 -31.89
C ARG A 52 5.06 -15.43 -30.65
N LEU A 53 5.62 -16.62 -30.79
CA LEU A 53 5.85 -17.53 -29.67
C LEU A 53 6.76 -16.89 -28.63
N LEU A 54 7.89 -16.32 -29.04
CA LEU A 54 8.82 -15.64 -28.13
C LEU A 54 8.18 -14.44 -27.42
N ALA A 55 7.46 -13.59 -28.15
CA ALA A 55 6.75 -12.45 -27.57
C ALA A 55 5.72 -12.89 -26.52
N THR A 56 4.90 -13.90 -26.86
CA THR A 56 3.89 -14.44 -25.94
C THR A 56 4.53 -14.97 -24.64
N LEU A 57 5.58 -15.76 -24.73
CA LEU A 57 6.28 -16.28 -23.56
C LEU A 57 6.91 -15.17 -22.71
N ALA A 58 7.48 -14.14 -23.35
CA ALA A 58 8.06 -12.99 -22.67
C ALA A 58 6.98 -12.16 -21.95
N GLU A 59 5.81 -11.95 -22.57
CA GLU A 59 4.68 -11.24 -21.95
C GLU A 59 4.17 -11.98 -20.71
N PHE A 60 4.02 -13.31 -20.78
CA PHE A 60 3.64 -14.11 -19.60
C PHE A 60 4.66 -14.01 -18.46
N GLU A 61 5.97 -14.08 -18.77
CA GLU A 61 7.02 -13.93 -17.75
C GLU A 61 6.96 -12.55 -17.10
N LEU A 62 6.79 -11.47 -17.89
CA LEU A 62 6.69 -10.10 -17.38
C LEU A 62 5.45 -9.90 -16.50
N ALA A 63 4.29 -10.43 -16.91
CA ALA A 63 3.06 -10.35 -16.15
C ALA A 63 3.20 -11.07 -14.79
N GLU A 64 3.73 -12.29 -14.80
CA GLU A 64 3.96 -13.07 -13.58
C GLU A 64 5.02 -12.43 -12.66
N ARG A 65 6.07 -11.82 -13.22
CA ARG A 65 7.04 -11.05 -12.43
C ARG A 65 6.41 -9.84 -11.76
N ALA A 66 5.56 -9.12 -12.49
CA ALA A 66 4.82 -7.98 -11.94
C ALA A 66 3.92 -8.43 -10.79
N GLN A 67 3.16 -9.52 -10.99
CA GLN A 67 2.28 -10.08 -9.97
C GLN A 67 3.05 -10.54 -8.71
N ARG A 68 4.15 -11.28 -8.87
CA ARG A 68 5.02 -11.71 -7.75
C ARG A 68 5.65 -10.52 -7.03
N ARG A 69 5.97 -9.44 -7.73
CA ARG A 69 6.46 -8.20 -7.14
C ARG A 69 5.39 -7.54 -6.28
N ILE A 70 4.16 -7.41 -6.80
CA ILE A 70 3.01 -6.85 -6.07
C ILE A 70 2.75 -7.66 -4.80
N GLN A 71 2.71 -8.99 -4.88
CA GLN A 71 2.50 -9.85 -3.72
C GLN A 71 3.58 -9.67 -2.63
N ARG A 72 4.85 -9.56 -3.01
CA ARG A 72 5.93 -9.26 -2.05
C ARG A 72 5.76 -7.87 -1.41
N HIS A 73 5.41 -6.86 -2.20
CA HIS A 73 5.18 -5.52 -1.68
C HIS A 73 3.98 -5.50 -0.73
N LEU A 74 2.93 -6.29 -1.00
CA LEU A 74 1.76 -6.41 -0.13
C LEU A 74 2.13 -6.98 1.24
N LEU A 75 2.94 -8.03 1.28
CA LEU A 75 3.42 -8.60 2.54
C LEU A 75 4.30 -7.62 3.33
N GLU A 76 5.17 -6.87 2.63
CA GLU A 76 6.04 -5.86 3.27
C GLU A 76 5.27 -4.63 3.75
N ALA A 77 4.16 -4.30 3.10
CA ALA A 77 3.41 -3.06 3.32
C ALA A 77 2.70 -2.98 4.67
N ARG A 78 2.37 -4.10 5.29
CA ARG A 78 1.61 -4.18 6.57
C ARG A 78 0.27 -3.43 6.53
N LEU A 79 -0.33 -3.33 5.36
CA LEU A 79 -1.62 -2.68 5.19
C LEU A 79 -2.73 -3.48 5.89
N PRO A 80 -3.64 -2.81 6.62
CA PRO A 80 -4.79 -3.47 7.20
C PRO A 80 -5.66 -4.12 6.13
N PRO A 81 -6.03 -5.40 6.24
CA PRO A 81 -6.85 -6.08 5.26
C PRO A 81 -8.25 -5.47 5.15
N GLY A 82 -8.84 -5.52 3.95
CA GLY A 82 -10.20 -5.08 3.70
C GLY A 82 -10.42 -3.56 3.69
N LYS A 83 -9.40 -2.74 3.91
CA LYS A 83 -9.48 -1.28 3.82
C LYS A 83 -9.05 -0.81 2.43
N THR A 84 -9.96 -0.94 1.46
CA THR A 84 -9.77 -0.53 0.07
C THR A 84 -10.61 0.69 -0.28
N LEU A 85 -10.35 1.33 -1.43
CA LEU A 85 -11.19 2.44 -1.93
C LEU A 85 -12.62 1.98 -2.19
N GLY A 86 -12.82 0.74 -2.66
CA GLY A 86 -14.15 0.16 -2.87
C GLY A 86 -14.93 -0.11 -1.59
N SER A 87 -14.25 -0.28 -0.44
CA SER A 87 -14.88 -0.45 0.88
C SER A 87 -15.02 0.85 1.67
N PHE A 88 -14.51 1.98 1.14
CA PHE A 88 -14.60 3.28 1.81
C PHE A 88 -15.92 3.97 1.48
N ASP A 89 -16.66 4.34 2.51
CA ASP A 89 -17.95 5.03 2.38
C ASP A 89 -17.76 6.54 2.18
N PHE A 90 -17.60 6.95 0.91
CA PHE A 90 -17.47 8.36 0.53
C PHE A 90 -18.72 9.19 0.85
N ALA A 91 -19.92 8.58 0.86
CA ALA A 91 -21.15 9.29 1.17
C ALA A 91 -21.18 9.76 2.63
N SER A 92 -20.54 9.02 3.52
CA SER A 92 -20.37 9.41 4.92
C SER A 92 -19.33 10.51 5.16
N VAL A 93 -18.52 10.88 4.14
CA VAL A 93 -17.44 11.88 4.25
C VAL A 93 -17.48 12.81 3.03
N PRO A 94 -18.55 13.62 2.87
CA PRO A 94 -18.81 14.37 1.63
C PRO A 94 -17.76 15.44 1.31
N MET A 95 -16.95 15.88 2.29
CA MET A 95 -15.84 16.81 2.07
C MET A 95 -14.65 16.17 1.36
N VAL A 96 -14.59 14.84 1.27
CA VAL A 96 -13.53 14.12 0.57
C VAL A 96 -14.04 13.70 -0.81
N SER A 97 -13.54 14.37 -1.86
CA SER A 97 -13.92 14.05 -3.24
C SER A 97 -13.37 12.69 -3.67
N HIS A 98 -14.27 11.80 -4.11
CA HIS A 98 -13.88 10.50 -4.69
C HIS A 98 -12.93 10.67 -5.88
N ALA A 99 -13.21 11.63 -6.79
CA ALA A 99 -12.35 11.90 -7.95
C ALA A 99 -10.95 12.35 -7.53
N HIS A 100 -10.84 13.20 -6.50
CA HIS A 100 -9.55 13.65 -5.98
C HIS A 100 -8.76 12.46 -5.37
N VAL A 101 -9.41 11.63 -4.58
CA VAL A 101 -8.77 10.43 -4.00
C VAL A 101 -8.32 9.44 -5.08
N THR A 102 -9.12 9.24 -6.13
CA THR A 102 -8.77 8.41 -7.27
C THR A 102 -7.54 8.97 -8.02
N ALA A 103 -7.46 10.27 -8.19
CA ALA A 103 -6.28 10.92 -8.78
C ALA A 103 -5.04 10.75 -7.89
N LEU A 104 -5.16 10.84 -6.57
CA LEU A 104 -4.06 10.57 -5.64
C LEU A 104 -3.63 9.09 -5.68
N ALA A 105 -4.56 8.17 -5.88
CA ALA A 105 -4.30 6.73 -5.97
C ALA A 105 -3.46 6.34 -7.20
N SER A 106 -3.43 7.14 -8.28
CA SER A 106 -2.55 6.92 -9.42
C SER A 106 -1.06 7.09 -9.07
N GLY A 107 -0.75 7.96 -8.13
CA GLY A 107 0.59 8.13 -7.54
C GLY A 107 1.61 8.92 -8.36
N ASP A 108 1.38 9.13 -9.64
CA ASP A 108 2.41 9.54 -10.60
C ASP A 108 3.07 10.91 -10.32
N ALA A 109 2.29 11.94 -10.10
CA ALA A 109 2.83 13.30 -10.02
C ALA A 109 3.36 13.65 -8.62
N TRP A 110 2.61 13.31 -7.57
CA TRP A 110 2.91 13.74 -6.21
C TRP A 110 3.99 12.87 -5.53
N LEU A 111 3.98 11.54 -5.74
CA LEU A 111 5.02 10.65 -5.20
C LEU A 111 6.39 10.94 -5.77
N LYS A 112 6.49 11.29 -7.06
CA LYS A 112 7.76 11.64 -7.71
C LYS A 112 8.38 12.92 -7.16
N ARG A 113 7.54 13.84 -6.67
CA ARG A 113 7.97 15.12 -6.07
C ARG A 113 8.20 15.03 -4.57
N GLY A 114 8.02 13.87 -3.95
CA GLY A 114 8.10 13.71 -2.51
C GLY A 114 7.00 14.48 -1.75
N ALA A 115 5.87 14.79 -2.41
CA ALA A 115 4.77 15.50 -1.77
C ALA A 115 4.06 14.62 -0.74
N ASN A 116 3.48 15.23 0.30
CA ASN A 116 2.86 14.54 1.40
C ASN A 116 1.32 14.54 1.29
N ILE A 117 0.67 13.65 2.04
CA ILE A 117 -0.77 13.68 2.28
C ILE A 117 -1.02 13.76 3.78
N LEU A 118 -1.86 14.69 4.21
CA LEU A 118 -2.18 14.90 5.61
C LEU A 118 -3.69 14.75 5.81
N LEU A 119 -4.08 13.77 6.63
CA LEU A 119 -5.47 13.45 6.92
C LEU A 119 -5.82 13.89 8.35
N PHE A 120 -6.68 14.87 8.48
CA PHE A 120 -7.15 15.39 9.76
C PHE A 120 -8.60 15.04 10.03
N GLY A 121 -8.97 14.99 11.30
CA GLY A 121 -10.35 14.83 11.74
C GLY A 121 -10.49 14.03 13.03
N PRO A 122 -11.67 13.99 13.63
CA PRO A 122 -11.91 13.32 14.90
C PRO A 122 -11.67 11.81 14.81
N SER A 123 -11.54 11.17 15.98
CA SER A 123 -11.39 9.71 16.03
C SER A 123 -12.61 9.02 15.42
N GLY A 124 -12.36 8.02 14.56
CA GLY A 124 -13.44 7.29 13.89
C GLY A 124 -13.96 7.93 12.60
N SER A 125 -13.42 9.07 12.12
CA SER A 125 -13.82 9.71 10.87
C SER A 125 -13.40 8.96 9.58
N GLY A 126 -12.60 7.89 9.70
CA GLY A 126 -12.18 7.10 8.55
C GLY A 126 -10.76 7.36 8.03
N LYS A 127 -9.96 8.24 8.68
CA LYS A 127 -8.58 8.59 8.25
C LYS A 127 -7.69 7.38 7.99
N SER A 128 -7.57 6.48 8.97
CA SER A 128 -6.75 5.26 8.83
C SER A 128 -7.29 4.32 7.75
N HIS A 129 -8.62 4.33 7.48
CA HIS A 129 -9.21 3.58 6.38
C HIS A 129 -8.79 4.19 5.04
N LEU A 130 -8.99 5.50 4.88
CA LEU A 130 -8.62 6.20 3.65
C LEU A 130 -7.13 6.12 3.36
N GLY A 131 -6.28 6.30 4.38
CA GLY A 131 -4.83 6.15 4.25
C GLY A 131 -4.43 4.73 3.81
N ALA A 132 -5.02 3.70 4.41
CA ALA A 132 -4.77 2.32 4.01
C ALA A 132 -5.31 2.02 2.60
N ALA A 133 -6.48 2.56 2.24
CA ALA A 133 -7.09 2.38 0.92
C ALA A 133 -6.23 2.99 -0.20
N LEU A 134 -5.70 4.20 0.02
CA LEU A 134 -4.69 4.81 -0.88
C LEU A 134 -3.43 3.94 -0.96
N GLY A 135 -2.96 3.42 0.17
CA GLY A 135 -1.82 2.52 0.21
C GLY A 135 -2.02 1.25 -0.62
N HIS A 136 -3.20 0.61 -0.57
CA HIS A 136 -3.53 -0.54 -1.39
C HIS A 136 -3.54 -0.20 -2.89
N ALA A 137 -4.20 0.89 -3.28
CA ALA A 137 -4.27 1.31 -4.68
C ALA A 137 -2.88 1.67 -5.25
N LEU A 138 -2.05 2.36 -4.49
CA LEU A 138 -0.67 2.67 -4.90
C LEU A 138 0.19 1.41 -5.04
N LEU A 139 -0.02 0.43 -4.17
CA LEU A 139 0.70 -0.85 -4.23
C LEU A 139 0.32 -1.63 -5.49
N GLU A 140 -0.96 -1.65 -5.87
CA GLU A 140 -1.46 -2.24 -7.12
C GLU A 140 -0.82 -1.56 -8.34
N ASN A 141 -0.58 -0.24 -8.27
CA ASN A 141 0.17 0.53 -9.27
C ASN A 141 1.70 0.32 -9.21
N GLY A 142 2.18 -0.63 -8.40
CA GLY A 142 3.58 -1.05 -8.32
C GLY A 142 4.46 -0.23 -7.38
N TYR A 143 3.90 0.73 -6.65
CA TYR A 143 4.64 1.50 -5.64
C TYR A 143 4.89 0.66 -4.38
N ARG A 144 6.01 0.91 -3.71
CA ARG A 144 6.29 0.32 -2.39
C ARG A 144 5.72 1.22 -1.31
N VAL A 145 4.83 0.68 -0.51
CA VAL A 145 4.15 1.37 0.59
C VAL A 145 4.48 0.68 1.90
N LEU A 146 4.59 1.43 2.99
CA LEU A 146 4.65 0.90 4.35
C LEU A 146 3.54 1.56 5.18
N PHE A 147 2.67 0.76 5.78
CA PHE A 147 1.73 1.22 6.78
C PHE A 147 2.27 0.91 8.18
N THR A 148 2.28 1.88 9.07
CA THR A 148 2.73 1.69 10.45
C THR A 148 2.04 2.70 11.37
N ARG A 149 1.79 2.29 12.62
CA ARG A 149 1.48 3.26 13.67
C ARG A 149 2.71 4.10 13.93
N THR A 150 2.52 5.40 14.13
CA THR A 150 3.65 6.31 14.39
C THR A 150 4.45 5.88 15.61
N THR A 151 3.77 5.46 16.66
CA THR A 151 4.41 4.96 17.90
C THR A 151 5.31 3.77 17.64
N ASP A 152 4.85 2.77 16.86
CA ASP A 152 5.65 1.57 16.57
C ASP A 152 6.90 1.89 15.75
N LEU A 153 6.81 2.85 14.84
CA LEU A 153 7.97 3.26 14.04
C LEU A 153 8.98 4.03 14.90
N VAL A 154 8.50 4.99 15.71
CA VAL A 154 9.36 5.76 16.62
C VAL A 154 10.12 4.85 17.56
N GLN A 155 9.49 3.86 18.18
CA GLN A 155 10.16 2.90 19.06
C GLN A 155 11.27 2.12 18.34
N ARG A 156 11.05 1.73 17.07
CA ARG A 156 12.10 1.08 16.26
C ARG A 156 13.27 2.04 15.95
N LEU A 157 12.97 3.31 15.66
CA LEU A 157 14.03 4.32 15.43
C LEU A 157 14.82 4.60 16.69
N LEU A 158 14.16 4.65 17.87
CA LEU A 158 14.85 4.79 19.15
C LEU A 158 15.77 3.60 19.46
N ALA A 159 15.30 2.38 19.25
CA ALA A 159 16.14 1.19 19.40
C ALA A 159 17.34 1.21 18.45
N ALA A 160 17.13 1.65 17.19
CA ALA A 160 18.23 1.83 16.25
C ALA A 160 19.20 2.94 16.68
N ARG A 161 18.70 4.04 17.27
CA ARG A 161 19.55 5.12 17.84
C ARG A 161 20.43 4.60 18.97
N GLN A 162 19.86 3.82 19.91
CA GLN A 162 20.60 3.18 20.99
C GLN A 162 21.69 2.24 20.47
N ALA A 163 21.44 1.58 19.35
CA ALA A 163 22.40 0.72 18.66
C ALA A 163 23.35 1.48 17.72
N LEU A 164 23.39 2.83 17.75
CA LEU A 164 24.19 3.70 16.86
C LEU A 164 23.96 3.41 15.36
N ALA A 165 22.77 2.99 14.99
CA ALA A 165 22.38 2.58 13.64
C ALA A 165 21.16 3.35 13.11
N LEU A 166 20.84 4.53 13.66
CA LEU A 166 19.64 5.30 13.28
C LEU A 166 19.66 5.70 11.81
N GLU A 167 20.76 6.22 11.30
CA GLU A 167 20.92 6.60 9.89
C GLU A 167 20.64 5.40 8.98
N SER A 168 21.30 4.26 9.22
CA SER A 168 21.06 3.02 8.48
C SER A 168 19.60 2.53 8.57
N ALA A 169 18.93 2.77 9.70
CA ALA A 169 17.52 2.42 9.86
C ALA A 169 16.61 3.32 9.01
N ILE A 170 16.91 4.62 8.94
CA ILE A 170 16.21 5.60 8.10
C ILE A 170 16.46 5.30 6.62
N ASP A 171 17.70 5.01 6.20
CA ASP A 171 18.04 4.65 4.82
C ASP A 171 17.29 3.40 4.34
N LYS A 172 17.12 2.40 5.21
CA LYS A 172 16.31 1.21 4.90
C LYS A 172 14.83 1.53 4.63
N LEU A 173 14.33 2.65 5.14
CA LEU A 173 12.98 3.14 4.87
C LEU A 173 12.87 3.84 3.52
N ASP A 174 13.95 4.29 2.90
CA ASP A 174 13.97 4.96 1.58
C ASP A 174 13.51 4.05 0.43
N LYS A 175 13.54 2.73 0.64
CA LYS A 175 12.97 1.78 -0.32
C LYS A 175 11.44 1.97 -0.53
N TYR A 176 10.74 2.59 0.43
CA TYR A 176 9.31 2.86 0.34
C TYR A 176 9.05 4.22 -0.29
N HIS A 177 8.27 4.24 -1.37
CA HIS A 177 7.82 5.49 -2.01
C HIS A 177 6.89 6.28 -1.09
N LEU A 178 6.05 5.57 -0.33
CA LEU A 178 5.14 6.13 0.66
C LEU A 178 5.28 5.41 2.00
N ILE A 179 5.39 6.16 3.10
CA ILE A 179 5.17 5.65 4.45
C ILE A 179 3.90 6.29 5.00
N ILE A 180 2.97 5.46 5.47
CA ILE A 180 1.74 5.88 6.14
C ILE A 180 2.00 5.83 7.63
N LEU A 181 2.05 7.02 8.25
CA LEU A 181 2.19 7.23 9.68
C LEU A 181 0.80 7.40 10.29
N ASP A 182 0.25 6.31 10.80
CA ASP A 182 -1.08 6.33 11.40
C ASP A 182 -1.02 6.81 12.86
N ASP A 183 -1.99 7.64 13.25
CA ASP A 183 -2.16 8.19 14.59
C ASP A 183 -0.94 8.97 15.12
N LEU A 184 -0.51 10.03 14.42
CA LEU A 184 0.68 10.83 14.77
C LEU A 184 0.60 11.44 16.17
N CYS A 185 -0.53 12.01 16.54
CA CYS A 185 -0.76 12.79 17.78
C CYS A 185 -1.54 12.01 18.85
N TYR A 186 -1.55 10.67 18.80
CA TYR A 186 -2.33 9.88 19.77
C TYR A 186 -1.73 9.87 21.18
N VAL A 187 -0.41 9.94 21.29
CA VAL A 187 0.33 9.91 22.56
C VAL A 187 1.26 11.10 22.63
N ASN A 188 1.40 11.71 23.81
CA ASN A 188 2.42 12.71 24.06
C ASN A 188 3.80 12.06 23.95
N ARG A 189 4.74 12.75 23.32
CA ARG A 189 6.08 12.25 23.03
C ARG A 189 7.13 12.91 23.91
N ASP A 190 8.19 12.19 24.20
CA ASP A 190 9.38 12.78 24.81
C ASP A 190 10.29 13.42 23.76
N GLN A 191 11.38 14.05 24.22
CA GLN A 191 12.36 14.73 23.36
C GLN A 191 13.06 13.77 22.40
N ALA A 192 13.39 12.55 22.83
CA ALA A 192 14.11 11.57 22.02
C ALA A 192 13.21 11.02 20.90
N GLU A 193 11.92 10.77 21.22
CA GLU A 193 10.90 10.36 20.26
C GLU A 193 10.65 11.43 19.20
N THR A 194 10.54 12.70 19.65
CA THR A 194 10.34 13.85 18.76
C THR A 194 11.52 14.01 17.81
N SER A 195 12.75 13.94 18.33
CA SER A 195 13.97 14.02 17.52
C SER A 195 14.07 12.89 16.50
N ALA A 196 13.75 11.64 16.88
CA ALA A 196 13.79 10.52 15.93
C ALA A 196 12.76 10.67 14.80
N LEU A 197 11.57 11.17 15.12
CA LEU A 197 10.53 11.44 14.13
C LEU A 197 10.93 12.61 13.21
N PHE A 198 11.51 13.67 13.77
CA PHE A 198 12.00 14.80 12.99
C PHE A 198 13.09 14.38 12.01
N GLU A 199 14.05 13.56 12.41
CA GLU A 199 15.10 13.05 11.52
C GLU A 199 14.51 12.25 10.36
N LEU A 200 13.49 11.42 10.61
CA LEU A 200 12.78 10.71 9.56
C LEU A 200 12.10 11.67 8.58
N ILE A 201 11.37 12.69 9.09
CA ILE A 201 10.69 13.69 8.27
C ILE A 201 11.70 14.46 7.43
N ALA A 202 12.81 14.90 8.04
CA ALA A 202 13.88 15.63 7.37
C ALA A 202 14.57 14.80 6.27
N ALA A 203 14.87 13.53 6.54
CA ALA A 203 15.48 12.63 5.56
C ALA A 203 14.60 12.37 4.34
N ARG A 204 13.27 12.40 4.51
CA ARG A 204 12.29 12.14 3.43
C ARG A 204 11.84 13.39 2.70
N TYR A 205 12.07 14.57 3.26
CA TYR A 205 11.64 15.84 2.69
C TYR A 205 12.09 15.99 1.23
N GLU A 206 11.14 16.33 0.34
CA GLU A 206 11.31 16.46 -1.12
C GLU A 206 11.92 15.23 -1.86
N ARG A 207 12.04 14.10 -1.17
CA ARG A 207 12.62 12.87 -1.72
C ARG A 207 11.60 11.73 -1.75
N ARG A 208 10.86 11.56 -0.68
CA ARG A 208 9.92 10.46 -0.46
C ARG A 208 8.71 10.94 0.31
N SER A 209 7.54 10.47 -0.07
CA SER A 209 6.28 10.92 0.50
C SER A 209 5.97 10.29 1.85
N LEU A 210 5.28 11.07 2.68
CA LEU A 210 4.61 10.63 3.89
C LEU A 210 3.10 10.84 3.75
N LEU A 211 2.31 9.89 4.25
CA LEU A 211 0.90 10.09 4.54
C LEU A 211 0.74 10.05 6.05
N VAL A 212 0.24 11.12 6.62
CA VAL A 212 0.10 11.26 8.07
C VAL A 212 -1.38 11.35 8.42
N THR A 213 -1.83 10.57 9.40
CA THR A 213 -3.15 10.74 10.00
C THR A 213 -3.03 11.37 11.37
N SER A 214 -3.86 12.39 11.66
CA SER A 214 -3.89 13.06 12.96
C SER A 214 -5.32 13.37 13.37
N ASN A 215 -5.60 13.23 14.66
CA ASN A 215 -6.84 13.65 15.27
C ASN A 215 -6.77 15.07 15.83
N ARG A 216 -5.60 15.72 15.75
CA ARG A 216 -5.35 17.10 16.20
C ARG A 216 -4.90 17.96 15.02
N PRO A 217 -5.40 19.20 14.91
CA PRO A 217 -4.91 20.16 13.93
C PRO A 217 -3.47 20.59 14.24
N PHE A 218 -2.77 21.18 13.30
CA PHE A 218 -1.38 21.61 13.44
C PHE A 218 -1.13 22.52 14.66
N GLY A 219 -2.08 23.44 14.97
CA GLY A 219 -1.96 24.34 16.09
C GLY A 219 -1.85 23.66 17.46
N GLU A 220 -2.28 22.40 17.56
CA GLU A 220 -2.20 21.62 18.78
C GLU A 220 -0.99 20.70 18.85
N TRP A 221 -0.16 20.61 17.80
CA TRP A 221 0.98 19.69 17.78
C TRP A 221 2.05 20.04 18.80
N THR A 222 2.20 21.33 19.16
CA THR A 222 3.09 21.78 20.24
C THR A 222 2.69 21.24 21.62
N THR A 223 1.46 20.78 21.80
CA THR A 223 1.01 20.12 23.05
C THR A 223 1.44 18.65 23.11
N VAL A 224 1.80 18.07 21.96
CA VAL A 224 2.19 16.66 21.83
C VAL A 224 3.71 16.51 21.82
N PHE A 225 4.41 17.48 21.21
CA PHE A 225 5.85 17.50 21.06
C PHE A 225 6.46 18.56 21.99
N PRO A 226 7.45 18.19 22.79
CA PRO A 226 8.01 19.08 23.84
C PRO A 226 8.86 20.23 23.27
N ASP A 227 9.40 20.08 22.05
CA ASP A 227 10.22 21.11 21.40
C ASP A 227 9.40 21.84 20.34
N ALA A 228 9.04 23.09 20.64
CA ALA A 228 8.23 23.93 19.75
C ALA A 228 8.95 24.29 18.44
N ALA A 229 10.28 24.55 18.49
CA ALA A 229 11.05 24.92 17.31
C ALA A 229 11.17 23.71 16.36
N MET A 230 11.47 22.54 16.89
CA MET A 230 11.55 21.30 16.13
C MET A 230 10.17 20.93 15.55
N THR A 231 9.11 21.13 16.32
CA THR A 231 7.72 20.89 15.86
C THR A 231 7.38 21.80 14.69
N LEU A 232 7.67 23.08 14.80
CA LEU A 232 7.44 24.03 13.71
C LEU A 232 8.20 23.63 12.44
N ALA A 233 9.48 23.27 12.57
CA ALA A 233 10.30 22.82 11.44
C ALA A 233 9.81 21.50 10.83
N ALA A 234 9.23 20.58 11.62
CA ALA A 234 8.60 19.36 11.13
C ALA A 234 7.30 19.64 10.37
N VAL A 235 6.45 20.53 10.93
CA VAL A 235 5.20 20.97 10.30
C VAL A 235 5.49 21.63 8.96
N ASP A 236 6.44 22.58 8.91
CA ASP A 236 6.84 23.27 7.69
C ASP A 236 7.19 22.26 6.58
N ARG A 237 8.06 21.28 6.87
CA ARG A 237 8.45 20.25 5.91
C ARG A 237 7.28 19.32 5.49
N LEU A 238 6.38 19.00 6.41
CA LEU A 238 5.24 18.12 6.12
C LEU A 238 4.20 18.82 5.24
N VAL A 239 3.97 20.13 5.47
CA VAL A 239 2.96 20.92 4.75
C VAL A 239 3.47 21.38 3.39
N HIS A 240 4.76 21.58 3.24
CA HIS A 240 5.35 21.99 1.96
C HIS A 240 5.02 20.97 0.86
N HIS A 241 4.29 21.37 -0.15
CA HIS A 241 3.75 20.52 -1.22
C HIS A 241 2.74 19.44 -0.75
N ALA A 242 2.10 19.59 0.40
CA ALA A 242 1.15 18.61 0.89
C ALA A 242 -0.26 18.78 0.33
N VAL A 243 -0.95 17.64 0.18
CA VAL A 243 -2.40 17.59 0.05
C VAL A 243 -3.00 17.40 1.44
N ILE A 244 -3.83 18.32 1.88
CA ILE A 244 -4.50 18.28 3.17
C ILE A 244 -5.96 17.90 2.95
N LEU A 245 -6.42 16.84 3.62
CA LEU A 245 -7.80 16.38 3.61
C LEU A 245 -8.35 16.41 5.04
N GLU A 246 -9.36 17.23 5.27
CA GLU A 246 -10.05 17.33 6.55
C GLU A 246 -11.32 16.49 6.52
N MET A 247 -11.48 15.61 7.50
CA MET A 247 -12.57 14.66 7.61
C MET A 247 -13.40 14.97 8.87
N ASN A 248 -14.07 16.13 8.86
CA ASN A 248 -14.84 16.64 10.01
C ASN A 248 -16.25 16.03 10.04
N VAL A 249 -16.32 14.72 10.32
CA VAL A 249 -17.55 13.95 10.39
C VAL A 249 -17.65 13.22 11.72
N GLU A 250 -18.89 12.89 12.13
CA GLU A 250 -19.13 12.03 13.28
C GLU A 250 -18.48 10.64 13.13
N SER A 251 -18.14 10.04 14.27
CA SER A 251 -17.49 8.74 14.28
C SER A 251 -18.33 7.65 13.60
N TYR A 252 -17.83 7.13 12.49
CA TYR A 252 -18.41 5.96 11.81
C TYR A 252 -18.49 4.74 12.74
N ARG A 253 -17.52 4.58 13.66
CA ARG A 253 -17.52 3.49 14.64
C ARG A 253 -18.71 3.59 15.57
N GLN A 254 -19.04 4.80 16.07
CA GLN A 254 -20.20 5.04 16.93
C GLN A 254 -21.50 4.82 16.18
N ARG A 255 -21.64 5.36 14.96
CA ARG A 255 -22.83 5.14 14.12
C ARG A 255 -23.04 3.66 13.80
N SER A 256 -22.00 2.95 13.40
CA SER A 256 -22.08 1.51 13.11
C SER A 256 -22.42 0.68 14.36
N ALA A 257 -21.90 1.05 15.53
CA ALA A 257 -22.24 0.39 16.78
C ALA A 257 -23.72 0.61 17.14
N ALA A 258 -24.23 1.84 17.01
CA ALA A 258 -25.62 2.17 17.26
C ALA A 258 -26.59 1.43 16.32
N ILE A 259 -26.24 1.32 15.04
CA ILE A 259 -27.02 0.55 14.05
C ILE A 259 -27.08 -0.94 14.43
N ARG A 260 -25.92 -1.53 14.77
CA ARG A 260 -25.85 -2.95 15.21
C ARG A 260 -26.68 -3.21 16.48
N GLN A 261 -26.65 -2.27 17.42
CA GLN A 261 -27.40 -2.38 18.66
C GLN A 261 -28.93 -2.31 18.40
N LYS A 262 -29.37 -1.41 17.51
CA LYS A 262 -30.77 -1.34 17.08
C LYS A 262 -31.23 -2.61 16.36
N GLN A 263 -30.36 -3.17 15.49
CA GLN A 263 -30.66 -4.42 14.77
C GLN A 263 -30.78 -5.63 15.73
N ARG A 264 -29.90 -5.71 16.77
CA ARG A 264 -29.99 -6.75 17.80
C ARG A 264 -31.25 -6.62 18.60
N ALA A 265 -31.58 -5.41 19.10
CA ALA A 265 -32.82 -5.18 19.84
C ALA A 265 -34.08 -5.56 19.01
N ALA A 266 -34.10 -5.21 17.72
CA ALA A 266 -35.21 -5.58 16.83
C ALA A 266 -35.30 -7.11 16.56
N SER A 267 -34.17 -7.83 16.55
CA SER A 267 -34.14 -9.28 16.40
C SER A 267 -34.61 -10.01 17.66
N ASP A 268 -34.27 -9.48 18.85
CA ASP A 268 -34.68 -10.04 20.14
C ASP A 268 -36.18 -9.84 20.38
N THR A 269 -36.72 -8.67 20.02
CA THR A 269 -38.17 -8.41 20.09
C THR A 269 -38.97 -9.36 19.17
N LYS A 270 -38.45 -9.69 17.98
CA LYS A 270 -39.10 -10.67 17.07
C LYS A 270 -39.00 -12.10 17.59
N ARG A 271 -38.00 -12.47 18.37
CA ARG A 271 -37.91 -13.81 19.00
C ARG A 271 -38.90 -13.96 20.14
N ASP A 272 -39.05 -12.94 21.00
CA ASP A 272 -39.98 -12.95 22.11
C ASP A 272 -41.45 -12.96 21.65
N THR A 273 -41.76 -12.33 20.50
CA THR A 273 -43.16 -12.34 19.94
C THR A 273 -43.52 -13.72 19.37
N LYS A 274 -42.53 -14.45 18.78
CA LYS A 274 -42.77 -15.81 18.26
C LYS A 274 -42.92 -16.88 19.36
N GLN A 275 -42.40 -16.64 20.57
CA GLN A 275 -42.57 -17.58 21.69
C GLN A 275 -43.86 -17.36 22.49
N LYS A 276 -44.63 -16.31 22.19
CA LYS A 276 -45.91 -15.96 22.89
C LYS A 276 -47.14 -16.32 22.08
N GLU A 277 -47.06 -17.00 20.94
CA GLU A 277 -48.25 -17.55 20.29
C GLU A 277 -48.76 -18.78 21.09
N PRO A 278 -49.98 -18.77 21.62
CA PRO A 278 -50.53 -19.89 22.40
C PRO A 278 -50.80 -21.03 21.44
N ILE A 279 -50.27 -22.23 21.78
CA ILE A 279 -50.69 -23.49 21.14
C ILE A 279 -52.14 -23.72 21.50
N THR A 280 -53.07 -23.29 20.64
CA THR A 280 -54.44 -23.70 20.73
C THR A 280 -54.54 -25.15 20.28
N ALA A 281 -54.54 -26.05 21.27
CA ALA A 281 -54.81 -27.45 21.08
C ALA A 281 -56.21 -27.63 20.47
N SER A 282 -56.29 -28.12 19.26
CA SER A 282 -57.52 -28.68 18.71
C SER A 282 -57.76 -30.05 19.32
N ILE A 283 -58.66 -30.08 20.32
CA ILE A 283 -59.32 -31.32 20.72
C ILE A 283 -60.59 -31.42 19.87
N LYS A 284 -60.62 -32.36 18.94
CA LYS A 284 -61.81 -33.12 18.58
C LYS A 284 -61.38 -34.37 17.80
#